data_592cba6e52c3c3994cb17b5d1a971f1d
#
_entry.id   592cba6e52c3c3994cb17b5d1a971f1d
#
_cell.length_a   1.000
_cell.length_b   1.000
_cell.length_c   1.000
_cell.angle_alpha   90.00
_cell.angle_beta   90.00
_cell.angle_gamma   90.00
#
_symmetry.space_group_name_H-M   'P 1'
#
loop_
_entity.id
_entity.type
_entity.pdbx_description
1 polymer ?
#
loop_
_entity_poly.entity_id
_entity_poly.type
_entity_poly.pdbx_seq_one_letter_code
_entity_poly.pdbx_strand_id
1 'polypeptide(L)'
;MTPFYFDVETIPSQLPGIKQEFIDAVQAPGQYKKADSIAEWLKDNREAEGEAAWLKTSFDGALGHACVIGYAVGDGEPHTYQREHHDEKTLLEDFFCAVTDAGPGLTFIGHNLIGFDLPFLWKRAMILGVKPPLFFPRNPKPWSESVIDTMLLWDGQQRAGGSMDRICKLMGIPGKGDMDGSKVWPTYQAGGLTEIATYCKGDVERTRAMYKRMVFA
;
A
#
# COMPACT_ATOMS: atom_id res chain seq x y z
N MET A 1 -19.24 0.21 -16.80
CA MET A 1 -18.23 -0.62 -16.08
C MET A 1 -18.55 -0.57 -14.59
N THR A 2 -18.38 -1.68 -13.88
CA THR A 2 -18.70 -1.77 -12.45
C THR A 2 -17.51 -1.26 -11.62
N PRO A 3 -17.69 -0.29 -10.71
CA PRO A 3 -16.61 0.16 -9.83
C PRO A 3 -16.12 -0.98 -8.93
N PHE A 4 -14.80 -1.15 -8.84
CA PHE A 4 -14.13 -2.07 -7.94
C PHE A 4 -13.10 -1.27 -7.13
N TYR A 5 -13.49 -0.92 -5.92
CA TYR A 5 -12.64 -0.18 -4.98
C TYR A 5 -11.73 -1.14 -4.25
N PHE A 6 -10.44 -0.81 -4.10
CA PHE A 6 -9.55 -1.61 -3.26
C PHE A 6 -8.38 -0.80 -2.70
N ASP A 7 -7.78 -1.33 -1.65
CA ASP A 7 -6.67 -0.78 -0.91
C ASP A 7 -5.82 -1.91 -0.32
N VAL A 8 -4.51 -1.70 -0.14
CA VAL A 8 -3.56 -2.72 0.33
C VAL A 8 -2.74 -2.19 1.50
N GLU A 9 -2.77 -2.93 2.61
CA GLU A 9 -1.88 -2.66 3.74
C GLU A 9 -0.65 -3.56 3.70
N THR A 10 0.50 -2.94 3.93
CA THR A 10 1.78 -3.60 3.73
C THR A 10 2.70 -3.46 4.95
N ILE A 11 3.59 -4.43 5.11
CA ILE A 11 4.59 -4.48 6.16
C ILE A 11 6.01 -4.54 5.58
N PRO A 12 7.03 -4.15 6.36
CA PRO A 12 8.42 -4.29 5.95
C PRO A 12 8.79 -5.73 5.64
N SER A 13 9.87 -5.90 4.90
CA SER A 13 10.40 -7.20 4.51
C SER A 13 10.61 -8.13 5.70
N GLN A 14 10.05 -9.33 5.61
CA GLN A 14 10.20 -10.40 6.59
C GLN A 14 11.19 -11.48 6.11
N LEU A 15 11.97 -11.18 5.05
CA LEU A 15 13.00 -12.09 4.58
C LEU A 15 14.10 -12.24 5.64
N PRO A 16 14.53 -13.47 5.95
CA PRO A 16 15.58 -13.71 6.95
C PRO A 16 16.86 -12.93 6.62
N GLY A 17 17.39 -12.20 7.60
CA GLY A 17 18.64 -11.44 7.47
C GLY A 17 18.52 -10.08 6.79
N ILE A 18 17.44 -9.79 6.07
CA ILE A 18 17.31 -8.56 5.27
C ILE A 18 17.44 -7.27 6.10
N LYS A 19 16.86 -7.24 7.33
CA LYS A 19 17.01 -6.07 8.21
C LYS A 19 18.50 -5.79 8.51
N GLN A 20 19.28 -6.84 8.80
CA GLN A 20 20.70 -6.71 9.05
C GLN A 20 21.48 -6.23 7.82
N GLU A 21 21.11 -6.69 6.62
CA GLU A 21 21.71 -6.20 5.37
C GLU A 21 21.52 -4.69 5.20
N PHE A 22 20.32 -4.16 5.53
CA PHE A 22 20.06 -2.72 5.52
C PHE A 22 20.91 -1.97 6.56
N ILE A 23 21.08 -2.52 7.76
CA ILE A 23 21.92 -1.93 8.81
C ILE A 23 23.40 -1.91 8.36
N ASP A 24 23.89 -3.01 7.80
CA ASP A 24 25.28 -3.12 7.35
C ASP A 24 25.59 -2.23 6.15
N ALA A 25 24.59 -1.96 5.30
CA ALA A 25 24.72 -1.11 4.12
C ALA A 25 24.76 0.41 4.45
N VAL A 26 24.49 0.82 5.69
CA VAL A 26 24.47 2.25 6.07
C VAL A 26 25.84 2.87 5.89
N GLN A 27 25.87 4.02 5.23
CA GLN A 27 27.06 4.82 5.03
C GLN A 27 26.92 6.18 5.70
N ALA A 28 28.00 6.69 6.26
CA ALA A 28 28.00 8.04 6.82
C ALA A 28 27.76 9.09 5.72
N PRO A 29 27.01 10.16 6.02
CA PRO A 29 26.77 11.26 5.08
C PRO A 29 28.08 11.85 4.55
N GLY A 30 28.06 12.28 3.28
CA GLY A 30 29.24 12.73 2.56
C GLY A 30 30.01 13.93 3.17
N GLN A 31 29.46 14.59 4.18
CA GLN A 31 30.13 15.64 4.95
C GLN A 31 31.23 15.11 5.89
N TYR A 32 31.11 13.85 6.34
CA TYR A 32 32.14 13.18 7.16
C TYR A 32 33.25 12.66 6.26
N LYS A 33 34.46 13.20 6.40
CA LYS A 33 35.60 12.87 5.53
C LYS A 33 36.73 12.13 6.27
N LYS A 34 36.84 12.34 7.59
CA LYS A 34 37.87 11.71 8.40
C LYS A 34 37.39 10.35 8.88
N ALA A 35 38.27 9.35 8.87
CA ALA A 35 37.96 7.99 9.28
C ALA A 35 37.32 7.92 10.68
N ASP A 36 37.91 8.68 11.65
CA ASP A 36 37.43 8.70 13.04
C ASP A 36 35.98 9.26 13.12
N SER A 37 35.68 10.35 12.41
CA SER A 37 34.33 10.93 12.42
C SER A 37 33.30 10.07 11.66
N ILE A 38 33.75 9.33 10.65
CA ILE A 38 32.89 8.32 9.98
C ILE A 38 32.57 7.19 10.95
N ALA A 39 33.60 6.67 11.66
CA ALA A 39 33.43 5.57 12.61
C ALA A 39 32.50 5.96 13.77
N GLU A 40 32.70 7.17 14.33
CA GLU A 40 31.86 7.72 15.40
C GLU A 40 30.38 7.87 14.93
N TRP A 41 30.19 8.50 13.77
CA TRP A 41 28.84 8.65 13.22
C TRP A 41 28.14 7.30 12.99
N LEU A 42 28.84 6.32 12.40
CA LEU A 42 28.31 4.98 12.16
C LEU A 42 27.99 4.26 13.47
N LYS A 43 28.81 4.43 14.50
CA LYS A 43 28.55 3.87 15.83
C LYS A 43 27.22 4.35 16.40
N ASP A 44 26.91 5.63 16.23
CA ASP A 44 25.76 6.27 16.85
C ASP A 44 24.47 6.16 15.99
N ASN A 45 24.60 6.02 14.68
CA ASN A 45 23.46 6.16 13.77
C ASN A 45 23.14 4.93 12.91
N ARG A 46 24.10 4.00 12.73
CA ARG A 46 23.97 2.88 11.79
C ARG A 46 22.67 2.08 12.00
N GLU A 47 22.35 1.72 13.23
CA GLU A 47 21.20 0.88 13.54
C GLU A 47 19.90 1.61 13.24
N ALA A 48 19.76 2.85 13.70
CA ALA A 48 18.56 3.66 13.49
C ALA A 48 18.31 3.96 12.00
N GLU A 49 19.35 4.33 11.26
CA GLU A 49 19.25 4.61 9.82
C GLU A 49 18.95 3.32 9.02
N GLY A 50 19.59 2.21 9.37
CA GLY A 50 19.32 0.92 8.74
C GLY A 50 17.92 0.41 9.02
N GLU A 51 17.44 0.55 10.24
CA GLU A 51 16.05 0.24 10.58
C GLU A 51 15.06 1.13 9.82
N ALA A 52 15.30 2.43 9.77
CA ALA A 52 14.47 3.34 9.00
C ALA A 52 14.46 3.02 7.49
N ALA A 53 15.58 2.57 6.94
CA ALA A 53 15.66 2.10 5.56
C ALA A 53 14.92 0.78 5.36
N TRP A 54 15.06 -0.16 6.27
CA TRP A 54 14.32 -1.43 6.24
C TRP A 54 12.80 -1.21 6.36
N LEU A 55 12.33 -0.32 7.25
CA LEU A 55 10.91 0.01 7.38
C LEU A 55 10.30 0.50 6.04
N LYS A 56 11.06 1.24 5.24
CA LYS A 56 10.64 1.71 3.92
C LYS A 56 10.45 0.60 2.89
N THR A 57 10.94 -0.62 3.16
CA THR A 57 10.67 -1.77 2.28
C THR A 57 9.19 -2.11 2.20
N SER A 58 8.36 -1.68 3.18
CA SER A 58 6.91 -1.78 3.12
C SER A 58 6.30 -1.07 1.90
N PHE A 59 7.01 -0.10 1.31
CA PHE A 59 6.56 0.61 0.10
C PHE A 59 7.06 -0.03 -1.20
N ASP A 60 7.87 -1.08 -1.14
CA ASP A 60 8.39 -1.78 -2.32
C ASP A 60 7.91 -3.23 -2.35
N GLY A 61 7.02 -3.56 -3.27
CA GLY A 61 6.53 -4.92 -3.46
C GLY A 61 7.61 -5.96 -3.85
N ALA A 62 8.85 -5.54 -4.13
CA ALA A 62 9.96 -6.48 -4.30
C ALA A 62 10.45 -7.05 -2.96
N LEU A 63 10.32 -6.29 -1.87
CA LEU A 63 10.86 -6.61 -0.55
C LEU A 63 9.78 -6.73 0.53
N GLY A 64 8.83 -5.80 0.56
CA GLY A 64 7.73 -5.78 1.52
C GLY A 64 6.70 -6.88 1.28
N HIS A 65 5.78 -7.04 2.22
CA HIS A 65 4.71 -8.03 2.15
C HIS A 65 3.35 -7.35 2.30
N ALA A 66 2.33 -7.82 1.55
CA ALA A 66 0.95 -7.48 1.82
C ALA A 66 0.45 -8.29 3.03
N CYS A 67 -0.26 -7.65 3.96
CA CYS A 67 -0.86 -8.32 5.10
C CYS A 67 -2.39 -8.20 5.13
N VAL A 68 -2.94 -7.17 4.52
CA VAL A 68 -4.39 -6.98 4.35
C VAL A 68 -4.67 -6.44 2.95
N ILE A 69 -5.74 -6.93 2.32
CA ILE A 69 -6.30 -6.36 1.10
C ILE A 69 -7.79 -6.15 1.33
N GLY A 70 -8.24 -4.89 1.21
CA GLY A 70 -9.64 -4.51 1.29
C GLY A 70 -10.22 -4.24 -0.08
N TYR A 71 -11.49 -4.59 -0.32
CA TYR A 71 -12.19 -4.28 -1.56
C TYR A 71 -13.68 -4.13 -1.39
N ALA A 72 -14.33 -3.43 -2.34
CA ALA A 72 -15.78 -3.35 -2.48
C ALA A 72 -16.18 -3.29 -3.96
N VAL A 73 -17.28 -3.93 -4.30
CA VAL A 73 -17.87 -3.90 -5.66
C VAL A 73 -19.09 -2.98 -5.68
N GLY A 74 -19.04 -1.93 -6.48
CA GLY A 74 -20.12 -0.94 -6.55
C GLY A 74 -20.44 -0.34 -5.19
N ASP A 75 -21.71 -0.43 -4.81
CA ASP A 75 -22.23 0.02 -3.51
C ASP A 75 -22.30 -1.10 -2.46
N GLY A 76 -21.77 -2.29 -2.78
CA GLY A 76 -21.73 -3.41 -1.86
C GLY A 76 -20.89 -3.15 -0.60
N GLU A 77 -21.09 -4.00 0.41
CA GLU A 77 -20.28 -3.94 1.64
C GLU A 77 -18.81 -4.17 1.35
N PRO A 78 -17.90 -3.43 1.98
CA PRO A 78 -16.48 -3.71 1.87
C PRO A 78 -16.10 -5.02 2.55
N HIS A 79 -15.23 -5.77 1.90
CA HIS A 79 -14.62 -7.00 2.39
C HIS A 79 -13.14 -6.82 2.60
N THR A 80 -12.54 -7.61 3.51
CA THR A 80 -11.09 -7.65 3.72
C THR A 80 -10.61 -9.09 3.79
N TYR A 81 -9.50 -9.36 3.14
CA TYR A 81 -8.67 -10.52 3.38
C TYR A 81 -7.47 -10.11 4.22
N GLN A 82 -7.11 -10.90 5.20
CA GLN A 82 -5.98 -10.65 6.08
C GLN A 82 -5.19 -11.95 6.32
N ARG A 83 -3.87 -11.89 6.25
CA ARG A 83 -2.98 -13.03 6.46
C ARG A 83 -1.67 -12.57 7.09
N GLU A 84 -1.05 -13.47 7.86
CA GLU A 84 0.35 -13.30 8.25
C GLU A 84 1.25 -13.39 7.00
N HIS A 85 2.44 -12.77 7.07
CA HIS A 85 3.34 -12.66 5.92
C HIS A 85 3.74 -14.01 5.29
N HIS A 86 3.78 -15.09 6.10
CA HIS A 86 4.11 -16.43 5.62
C HIS A 86 2.98 -17.07 4.78
N ASP A 87 1.76 -16.54 4.86
CA ASP A 87 0.58 -16.96 4.08
C ASP A 87 0.13 -15.89 3.06
N GLU A 88 1.02 -14.98 2.71
CA GLU A 88 0.75 -13.90 1.73
C GLU A 88 0.31 -14.43 0.36
N LYS A 89 0.80 -15.60 -0.04
CA LYS A 89 0.38 -16.24 -1.28
C LYS A 89 -1.13 -16.46 -1.31
N THR A 90 -1.68 -17.04 -0.26
CA THR A 90 -3.13 -17.25 -0.11
C THR A 90 -3.90 -15.92 -0.09
N LEU A 91 -3.35 -14.89 0.55
CA LEU A 91 -3.95 -13.54 0.53
C LEU A 91 -4.15 -13.03 -0.90
N LEU A 92 -3.12 -13.17 -1.76
CA LEU A 92 -3.22 -12.74 -3.14
C LEU A 92 -4.14 -13.64 -3.97
N GLU A 93 -4.14 -14.94 -3.73
CA GLU A 93 -5.04 -15.89 -4.40
C GLU A 93 -6.51 -15.58 -4.08
N ASP A 94 -6.84 -15.35 -2.79
CA ASP A 94 -8.18 -14.95 -2.35
C ASP A 94 -8.62 -13.64 -3.02
N PHE A 95 -7.75 -12.63 -3.06
CA PHE A 95 -8.04 -11.35 -3.68
C PHE A 95 -8.27 -11.48 -5.20
N PHE A 96 -7.40 -12.20 -5.91
CA PHE A 96 -7.56 -12.38 -7.36
C PHE A 96 -8.75 -13.28 -7.73
N CYS A 97 -9.16 -14.18 -6.82
CA CYS A 97 -10.41 -14.91 -6.94
C CYS A 97 -11.61 -13.94 -6.89
N ALA A 98 -11.65 -13.05 -5.90
CA ALA A 98 -12.70 -12.04 -5.79
C ALA A 98 -12.77 -11.10 -7.00
N VAL A 99 -11.61 -10.69 -7.54
CA VAL A 99 -11.54 -9.92 -8.79
C VAL A 99 -12.10 -10.71 -9.98
N THR A 100 -11.79 -12.01 -10.06
CA THR A 100 -12.29 -12.90 -11.12
C THR A 100 -13.80 -13.08 -11.04
N ASP A 101 -14.33 -13.29 -9.84
CA ASP A 101 -15.76 -13.47 -9.58
C ASP A 101 -16.57 -12.20 -9.89
N ALA A 102 -15.98 -11.02 -9.66
CA ALA A 102 -16.59 -9.75 -10.03
C ALA A 102 -16.62 -9.52 -11.56
N GLY A 103 -15.81 -10.26 -12.34
CA GLY A 103 -15.86 -10.32 -13.81
C GLY A 103 -15.05 -9.25 -14.52
N PRO A 104 -14.99 -9.29 -15.87
CA PRO A 104 -14.08 -8.50 -16.69
C PRO A 104 -14.53 -7.06 -16.97
N GLY A 105 -15.67 -6.62 -16.52
CA GLY A 105 -16.21 -5.27 -16.78
C GLY A 105 -15.93 -4.25 -15.67
N LEU A 106 -14.78 -4.37 -14.97
CA LEU A 106 -14.46 -3.55 -13.82
C LEU A 106 -13.77 -2.25 -14.19
N THR A 107 -14.02 -1.19 -13.40
CA THR A 107 -13.15 -0.03 -13.24
C THR A 107 -12.54 -0.11 -11.86
N PHE A 108 -11.23 -0.29 -11.79
CA PHE A 108 -10.48 -0.34 -10.54
C PHE A 108 -10.26 1.06 -10.00
N ILE A 109 -10.60 1.29 -8.73
CA ILE A 109 -10.57 2.60 -8.10
C ILE A 109 -9.83 2.51 -6.77
N GLY A 110 -8.83 3.37 -6.57
CA GLY A 110 -8.06 3.46 -5.33
C GLY A 110 -7.45 4.85 -5.13
N HIS A 111 -6.78 5.06 -4.02
CA HIS A 111 -6.07 6.29 -3.73
C HIS A 111 -4.55 6.07 -3.83
N ASN A 112 -3.88 6.73 -4.75
CA ASN A 112 -2.49 6.44 -5.16
C ASN A 112 -2.32 5.04 -5.77
N LEU A 113 -3.38 4.53 -6.36
CA LEU A 113 -3.48 3.17 -6.87
C LEU A 113 -2.43 2.84 -7.94
N ILE A 114 -2.21 3.78 -8.87
CA ILE A 114 -1.24 3.65 -9.96
C ILE A 114 0.20 3.75 -9.42
N GLY A 115 0.40 4.55 -8.38
CA GLY A 115 1.73 4.77 -7.79
C GLY A 115 2.15 3.68 -6.82
N PHE A 116 1.21 2.97 -6.19
CA PHE A 116 1.52 2.05 -5.12
C PHE A 116 0.86 0.67 -5.26
N ASP A 117 -0.46 0.54 -5.07
CA ASP A 117 -1.11 -0.76 -4.91
C ASP A 117 -0.93 -1.68 -6.12
N LEU A 118 -1.16 -1.18 -7.33
CA LEU A 118 -1.03 -1.98 -8.55
C LEU A 118 0.40 -2.48 -8.75
N PRO A 119 1.45 -1.63 -8.78
CA PRO A 119 2.81 -2.12 -8.94
C PRO A 119 3.27 -3.01 -7.79
N PHE A 120 2.80 -2.77 -6.56
CA PHE A 120 3.09 -3.61 -5.41
C PHE A 120 2.52 -5.01 -5.61
N LEU A 121 1.22 -5.14 -5.85
CA LEU A 121 0.55 -6.43 -6.05
C LEU A 121 1.12 -7.20 -7.24
N TRP A 122 1.48 -6.53 -8.35
CA TRP A 122 2.11 -7.19 -9.49
C TRP A 122 3.49 -7.77 -9.15
N LYS A 123 4.32 -7.05 -8.39
CA LYS A 123 5.62 -7.57 -7.93
C LYS A 123 5.41 -8.78 -7.01
N ARG A 124 4.50 -8.68 -6.03
CA ARG A 124 4.20 -9.81 -5.13
C ARG A 124 3.67 -11.01 -5.89
N ALA A 125 2.74 -10.81 -6.81
CA ALA A 125 2.19 -11.87 -7.66
C ALA A 125 3.28 -12.61 -8.45
N MET A 126 4.23 -11.88 -9.05
CA MET A 126 5.38 -12.49 -9.76
C MET A 126 6.29 -13.28 -8.82
N ILE A 127 6.61 -12.72 -7.64
CA ILE A 127 7.51 -13.37 -6.67
C ILE A 127 6.88 -14.64 -6.09
N LEU A 128 5.58 -14.60 -5.77
CA LEU A 128 4.85 -15.70 -5.16
C LEU A 128 4.29 -16.71 -6.18
N GLY A 129 4.44 -16.43 -7.49
CA GLY A 129 3.91 -17.28 -8.55
C GLY A 129 2.38 -17.32 -8.62
N VAL A 130 1.70 -16.26 -8.15
CA VAL A 130 0.26 -16.11 -8.23
C VAL A 130 -0.10 -15.42 -9.54
N LYS A 131 -1.06 -15.96 -10.30
CA LYS A 131 -1.46 -15.40 -11.59
C LYS A 131 -2.67 -14.48 -11.44
N PRO A 132 -2.51 -13.17 -11.64
CA PRO A 132 -3.65 -12.24 -11.68
C PRO A 132 -4.58 -12.54 -12.87
N PRO A 133 -5.87 -12.19 -12.80
CA PRO A 133 -6.78 -12.24 -13.94
C PRO A 133 -6.24 -11.41 -15.11
N LEU A 134 -6.49 -11.85 -16.35
CA LEU A 134 -5.95 -11.18 -17.56
C LEU A 134 -6.39 -9.72 -17.69
N PHE A 135 -7.54 -9.37 -17.13
CA PHE A 135 -8.08 -8.01 -17.15
C PHE A 135 -7.64 -7.17 -15.94
N PHE A 136 -6.88 -7.73 -14.99
CA PHE A 136 -6.31 -6.96 -13.87
C PHE A 136 -5.22 -6.02 -14.40
N PRO A 137 -5.31 -4.69 -14.16
CA PRO A 137 -4.46 -3.71 -14.82
C PRO A 137 -3.00 -3.85 -14.38
N ARG A 138 -2.08 -3.97 -15.34
CA ARG A 138 -0.66 -4.12 -15.05
C ARG A 138 0.13 -2.81 -15.08
N ASN A 139 -0.15 -1.98 -16.05
CA ASN A 139 0.58 -0.72 -16.26
C ASN A 139 -0.37 0.32 -16.86
N PRO A 140 -1.43 0.69 -16.10
CA PRO A 140 -2.44 1.60 -16.61
C PRO A 140 -1.83 2.98 -16.83
N LYS A 141 -2.29 3.65 -17.88
CA LYS A 141 -1.97 5.06 -18.07
C LYS A 141 -2.86 5.91 -17.16
N PRO A 142 -2.42 7.13 -16.75
CA PRO A 142 -3.23 8.02 -15.91
C PRO A 142 -4.63 8.37 -16.46
N TRP A 143 -4.81 8.18 -17.77
CA TRP A 143 -6.07 8.42 -18.50
C TRP A 143 -6.80 7.13 -18.88
N SER A 144 -6.44 5.99 -18.29
CA SER A 144 -7.11 4.71 -18.55
C SER A 144 -8.50 4.72 -17.95
N GLU A 145 -9.51 4.32 -18.71
CA GLU A 145 -10.89 4.20 -18.22
C GLU A 145 -11.10 3.00 -17.29
N SER A 146 -10.20 2.01 -17.36
CA SER A 146 -10.24 0.82 -16.50
C SER A 146 -9.63 1.04 -15.11
N VAL A 147 -8.95 2.17 -14.88
CA VAL A 147 -8.33 2.52 -13.58
C VAL A 147 -8.55 3.99 -13.28
N ILE A 148 -9.05 4.25 -12.09
CA ILE A 148 -9.21 5.62 -11.57
C ILE A 148 -8.42 5.74 -10.27
N ASP A 149 -7.44 6.61 -10.28
CA ASP A 149 -6.66 6.96 -9.12
C ASP A 149 -7.19 8.28 -8.54
N THR A 150 -7.80 8.23 -7.36
CA THR A 150 -8.43 9.41 -6.74
C THR A 150 -7.42 10.49 -6.36
N MET A 151 -6.15 10.14 -6.13
CA MET A 151 -5.10 11.14 -5.94
C MET A 151 -4.83 11.91 -7.24
N LEU A 152 -4.73 11.21 -8.37
CA LEU A 152 -4.55 11.85 -9.68
C LEU A 152 -5.79 12.62 -10.12
N LEU A 153 -6.96 12.13 -9.78
CA LEU A 153 -8.22 12.82 -10.08
C LEU A 153 -8.33 14.15 -9.32
N TRP A 154 -7.81 14.20 -8.09
CA TRP A 154 -7.76 15.39 -7.25
C TRP A 154 -6.66 16.38 -7.67
N ASP A 155 -5.43 15.90 -7.79
CA ASP A 155 -4.23 16.74 -8.00
C ASP A 155 -3.92 17.00 -9.49
N GLY A 156 -4.56 16.25 -10.40
CA GLY A 156 -4.15 16.20 -11.79
C GLY A 156 -2.73 15.62 -11.94
N GLN A 157 -2.02 16.04 -12.96
CA GLN A 157 -0.65 15.57 -13.24
C GLN A 157 0.42 16.10 -12.27
N GLN A 158 0.12 17.13 -11.51
CA GLN A 158 1.10 17.81 -10.65
C GLN A 158 1.45 17.03 -9.38
N ARG A 159 0.67 16.02 -9.00
CA ARG A 159 0.87 15.19 -7.80
C ARG A 159 1.25 16.03 -6.57
N ALA A 160 0.41 17.01 -6.25
CA ALA A 160 0.64 17.92 -5.12
C ALA A 160 0.57 17.22 -3.73
N GLY A 161 0.34 15.89 -3.71
CA GLY A 161 0.40 15.08 -2.51
C GLY A 161 -0.84 15.21 -1.62
N GLY A 162 -2.02 15.25 -2.20
CA GLY A 162 -3.26 15.21 -1.47
C GLY A 162 -3.41 13.89 -0.71
N SER A 163 -3.06 13.85 0.59
CA SER A 163 -3.33 12.66 1.40
C SER A 163 -4.84 12.43 1.51
N MET A 164 -5.24 11.16 1.54
CA MET A 164 -6.65 10.76 1.70
C MET A 164 -7.32 11.50 2.85
N ASP A 165 -6.69 11.54 4.03
CA ASP A 165 -7.24 12.20 5.21
C ASP A 165 -7.50 13.70 5.00
N ARG A 166 -6.57 14.40 4.35
CA ARG A 166 -6.74 15.82 4.02
C ARG A 166 -7.88 16.03 3.04
N ILE A 167 -7.99 15.21 2.00
CA ILE A 167 -9.08 15.30 1.01
C ILE A 167 -10.42 15.01 1.68
N CYS A 168 -10.51 13.95 2.49
CA CYS A 168 -11.70 13.61 3.26
C CYS A 168 -12.16 14.79 4.13
N LYS A 169 -11.24 15.39 4.88
CA LYS A 169 -11.52 16.56 5.72
C LYS A 169 -12.08 17.74 4.92
N LEU A 170 -11.49 18.04 3.75
CA LEU A 170 -11.95 19.13 2.88
C LEU A 170 -13.34 18.86 2.28
N MET A 171 -13.66 17.59 2.03
CA MET A 171 -14.95 17.15 1.50
C MET A 171 -16.03 16.90 2.58
N GLY A 172 -15.70 17.01 3.86
CA GLY A 172 -16.61 16.66 4.96
C GLY A 172 -16.88 15.16 5.07
N ILE A 173 -15.96 14.31 4.59
CA ILE A 173 -15.99 12.85 4.72
C ILE A 173 -15.27 12.48 6.03
N PRO A 174 -15.76 11.50 6.82
CA PRO A 174 -15.08 11.05 8.03
C PRO A 174 -13.64 10.63 7.76
N GLY A 175 -12.69 11.17 8.52
CA GLY A 175 -11.26 10.89 8.41
C GLY A 175 -10.86 9.50 8.94
N LYS A 176 -9.54 9.25 8.99
CA LYS A 176 -8.96 7.94 9.35
C LYS A 176 -8.99 7.63 10.86
N GLY A 177 -9.35 8.60 11.73
CA GLY A 177 -9.25 8.44 13.17
C GLY A 177 -7.81 8.37 13.64
N ASP A 178 -7.56 7.49 14.64
CA ASP A 178 -6.21 7.35 15.24
C ASP A 178 -5.26 6.43 14.46
N MET A 179 -5.76 5.66 13.49
CA MET A 179 -4.95 4.75 12.67
C MET A 179 -4.48 5.44 11.39
N ASP A 180 -3.21 5.24 11.05
CA ASP A 180 -2.61 5.68 9.80
C ASP A 180 -1.55 4.66 9.33
N GLY A 181 -1.04 4.81 8.10
CA GLY A 181 -0.09 3.88 7.51
C GLY A 181 1.20 3.66 8.30
N SER A 182 1.63 4.64 9.12
CA SER A 182 2.82 4.49 9.97
C SER A 182 2.60 3.54 11.15
N LYS A 183 1.35 3.31 11.52
CA LYS A 183 0.96 2.43 12.62
C LYS A 183 0.70 0.98 12.18
N VAL A 184 0.65 0.71 10.87
CA VAL A 184 0.40 -0.65 10.34
C VAL A 184 1.44 -1.65 10.87
N TRP A 185 2.73 -1.32 10.75
CA TRP A 185 3.78 -2.22 11.22
C TRP A 185 3.78 -2.43 12.74
N PRO A 186 3.73 -1.41 13.61
CA PRO A 186 3.61 -1.62 15.05
C PRO A 186 2.38 -2.44 15.45
N THR A 187 1.22 -2.19 14.81
CA THR A 187 -0.02 -2.92 15.07
C THR A 187 0.12 -4.39 14.63
N TYR A 188 0.74 -4.64 13.47
CA TYR A 188 1.03 -6.00 13.00
C TYR A 188 1.91 -6.76 13.99
N GLN A 189 2.99 -6.15 14.48
CA GLN A 189 3.88 -6.74 15.48
C GLN A 189 3.15 -7.09 16.80
N ALA A 190 2.13 -6.32 17.15
CA ALA A 190 1.29 -6.57 18.32
C ALA A 190 0.22 -7.65 18.07
N GLY A 191 0.14 -8.26 16.88
CA GLY A 191 -0.86 -9.25 16.50
C GLY A 191 -2.21 -8.64 16.11
N GLY A 192 -2.27 -7.34 15.81
CA GLY A 192 -3.49 -6.57 15.53
C GLY A 192 -3.96 -6.63 14.07
N LEU A 193 -3.85 -7.78 13.38
CA LEU A 193 -4.31 -7.91 11.99
C LEU A 193 -5.77 -7.50 11.78
N THR A 194 -6.65 -7.78 12.73
CA THR A 194 -8.07 -7.40 12.65
C THR A 194 -8.25 -5.87 12.71
N GLU A 195 -7.41 -5.17 13.48
CA GLU A 195 -7.41 -3.72 13.54
C GLU A 195 -6.94 -3.12 12.21
N ILE A 196 -5.89 -3.67 11.61
CA ILE A 196 -5.40 -3.30 10.28
C ILE A 196 -6.48 -3.55 9.22
N ALA A 197 -7.19 -4.68 9.29
CA ALA A 197 -8.29 -5.00 8.37
C ALA A 197 -9.45 -3.99 8.50
N THR A 198 -9.78 -3.57 9.71
CA THR A 198 -10.80 -2.53 9.96
C THR A 198 -10.38 -1.19 9.38
N TYR A 199 -9.11 -0.83 9.51
CA TYR A 199 -8.52 0.37 8.94
C TYR A 199 -8.56 0.35 7.41
N CYS A 200 -8.08 -0.72 6.78
CA CYS A 200 -8.11 -0.92 5.32
C CYS A 200 -9.55 -0.88 4.76
N LYS A 201 -10.51 -1.53 5.45
CA LYS A 201 -11.94 -1.44 5.12
C LYS A 201 -12.42 0.01 5.10
N GLY A 202 -12.03 0.79 6.10
CA GLY A 202 -12.35 2.22 6.17
C GLY A 202 -11.72 3.03 5.02
N ASP A 203 -10.51 2.68 4.55
CA ASP A 203 -9.86 3.35 3.41
C ASP A 203 -10.58 3.03 2.09
N VAL A 204 -11.09 1.81 1.91
CA VAL A 204 -11.98 1.45 0.77
C VAL A 204 -13.26 2.31 0.79
N GLU A 205 -13.92 2.46 1.95
CA GLU A 205 -15.13 3.29 2.08
C GLU A 205 -14.85 4.77 1.80
N ARG A 206 -13.76 5.31 2.33
CA ARG A 206 -13.30 6.68 2.08
C ARG A 206 -13.00 6.92 0.60
N THR A 207 -12.29 5.99 -0.04
CA THR A 207 -12.01 6.04 -1.48
C THR A 207 -13.30 6.10 -2.29
N ARG A 208 -14.29 5.25 -1.97
CA ARG A 208 -15.62 5.27 -2.61
C ARG A 208 -16.33 6.61 -2.41
N ALA A 209 -16.35 7.12 -1.19
CA ALA A 209 -17.00 8.39 -0.88
C ALA A 209 -16.32 9.58 -1.59
N MET A 210 -14.98 9.61 -1.60
CA MET A 210 -14.22 10.63 -2.34
C MET A 210 -14.50 10.54 -3.85
N TYR A 211 -14.43 9.34 -4.42
CA TYR A 211 -14.68 9.15 -5.85
C TYR A 211 -16.06 9.64 -6.25
N LYS A 212 -17.13 9.21 -5.54
CA LYS A 212 -18.49 9.68 -5.82
C LYS A 212 -18.60 11.21 -5.79
N ARG A 213 -17.97 11.84 -4.80
CA ARG A 213 -17.93 13.31 -4.71
C ARG A 213 -17.17 13.95 -5.86
N MET A 214 -16.05 13.37 -6.29
CA MET A 214 -15.22 13.89 -7.38
C MET A 214 -15.91 13.82 -8.74
N VAL A 215 -16.80 12.84 -8.94
CA VAL A 215 -17.55 12.67 -10.19
C VAL A 215 -19.01 13.18 -10.10
N PHE A 216 -19.36 13.81 -8.98
CA PHE A 216 -20.69 14.39 -8.71
C PHE A 216 -21.84 13.36 -8.80
N ALA A 217 -21.56 12.11 -8.38
CA ALA A 217 -22.51 11.00 -8.37
C ALA A 217 -23.21 10.83 -7.01
#